data_68e6d8b02d1926d0e5406bc0666880e0
#
_entry.id   68e6d8b02d1926d0e5406bc0666880e0
#
_cell.length_a   1.000
_cell.length_b   1.000
_cell.length_c   1.000
_cell.angle_alpha   90.00
_cell.angle_beta   90.00
_cell.angle_gamma   90.00
#
_symmetry.space_group_name_H-M   'P 1'
#
loop_
_entity.id
_entity.type
_entity.pdbx_description
1 polymer ?
#
loop_
_entity_poly.entity_id
_entity_poly.type
_entity_poly.pdbx_seq_one_letter_code
_entity_poly.pdbx_strand_id
1 'polypeptide(L)'
;MSRPPWRPNPGDESWGDLCRIEPLAGWHLPLLGDPAFLPLHPVLQRALLLGLPERILHTIARRPSLAPQVLVAFAPRSQDALGLLVSRRLNRSGSCWQLQHLRTTPCADRRRLGGALLRTAISRANGARSWIAQGSSLDPDRLALLREQGFQPLRTDQLWCWQPAPDGPAAAHALPGELKLQPLSGRNAALLWHLEQGACPAQLRQLQDRRIEDLLDQSQGRGWLLVDPSRGQAVAAARWTGEHAGGGHDIELTLQEGWQHLMGNGAEVLLHHAARHLGGEGLWLRSDVRDQARQSWLERLGADHRGERVLMARSVWSRPAQPMGLRSSSRIEAMLEQLQPRRRPLPTPVGPL
;
A
#
# COMPACT_ATOMS: atom_id res chain seq x y z
N MET A 1 21.75 -23.27 13.01
CA MET A 1 20.33 -23.26 13.43
C MET A 1 20.14 -22.15 14.46
N SER A 2 19.79 -20.94 14.02
CA SER A 2 19.65 -19.76 14.88
C SER A 2 18.16 -19.56 15.17
N ARG A 3 17.78 -19.59 16.45
CA ARG A 3 16.42 -19.37 16.93
C ARG A 3 15.96 -17.94 16.57
N PRO A 4 14.69 -17.74 16.17
CA PRO A 4 14.15 -16.43 15.93
C PRO A 4 14.10 -15.62 17.24
N PRO A 5 14.31 -14.29 17.21
CA PRO A 5 14.46 -13.44 18.38
C PRO A 5 13.13 -13.07 19.08
N TRP A 6 12.01 -13.68 18.71
CA TRP A 6 10.71 -13.39 19.33
C TRP A 6 10.27 -14.55 20.22
N ARG A 7 10.23 -14.30 21.55
CA ARG A 7 9.52 -15.13 22.50
C ARG A 7 8.15 -14.50 22.76
N PRO A 8 7.02 -15.25 22.68
CA PRO A 8 5.75 -14.77 23.18
C PRO A 8 5.85 -14.43 24.66
N ASN A 9 5.20 -13.34 25.05
CA ASN A 9 5.08 -12.95 26.44
C ASN A 9 4.32 -14.06 27.20
N PRO A 10 4.71 -14.46 28.42
CA PRO A 10 4.05 -15.54 29.17
C PRO A 10 2.60 -15.25 29.60
N GLY A 11 2.03 -14.07 29.25
CA GLY A 11 0.60 -13.76 29.37
C GLY A 11 -0.22 -14.01 28.10
N ASP A 12 0.38 -14.52 27.03
CA ASP A 12 -0.29 -14.94 25.78
C ASP A 12 -0.79 -16.38 25.93
N GLU A 13 -1.74 -16.55 26.85
CA GLU A 13 -2.42 -17.85 27.02
C GLU A 13 -3.05 -18.29 25.69
N SER A 14 -2.44 -19.36 25.17
CA SER A 14 -3.04 -20.33 24.25
C SER A 14 -3.87 -19.85 23.06
N TRP A 15 -3.29 -19.02 22.17
CA TRP A 15 -3.91 -18.75 20.86
C TRP A 15 -4.05 -20.01 20.00
N GLY A 16 -3.23 -21.05 20.26
CA GLY A 16 -3.34 -22.36 19.62
C GLY A 16 -4.65 -23.09 19.94
N ASP A 17 -5.30 -22.73 21.05
CA ASP A 17 -6.59 -23.34 21.44
C ASP A 17 -7.80 -22.63 20.80
N LEU A 18 -7.62 -21.41 20.24
CA LEU A 18 -8.71 -20.61 19.68
C LEU A 18 -8.89 -20.82 18.17
N CYS A 19 -7.84 -20.99 17.42
CA CYS A 19 -7.88 -21.21 15.98
C CYS A 19 -6.52 -21.67 15.42
N ARG A 20 -6.57 -22.42 14.33
CA ARG A 20 -5.42 -22.81 13.53
C ARG A 20 -5.29 -21.88 12.34
N ILE A 21 -4.18 -21.13 12.23
CA ILE A 21 -3.97 -20.16 11.14
C ILE A 21 -2.95 -20.72 10.15
N GLU A 22 -3.38 -20.87 8.91
CA GLU A 22 -2.60 -21.47 7.84
C GLU A 22 -2.57 -20.57 6.58
N PRO A 23 -1.51 -20.66 5.75
CA PRO A 23 -1.53 -20.09 4.41
C PRO A 23 -2.60 -20.76 3.55
N LEU A 24 -3.25 -19.98 2.68
CA LEU A 24 -4.22 -20.51 1.74
C LEU A 24 -3.60 -21.60 0.86
N ALA A 25 -4.26 -22.73 0.78
CA ALA A 25 -3.96 -23.84 -0.13
C ALA A 25 -5.21 -24.16 -1.00
N GLY A 26 -5.00 -24.82 -2.14
CA GLY A 26 -6.10 -25.09 -3.09
C GLY A 26 -7.28 -25.85 -2.48
N TRP A 27 -7.00 -26.78 -1.57
CA TRP A 27 -8.01 -27.58 -0.87
C TRP A 27 -8.81 -26.79 0.18
N HIS A 28 -8.42 -25.56 0.52
CA HIS A 28 -9.19 -24.68 1.39
C HIS A 28 -10.39 -24.02 0.68
N LEU A 29 -10.37 -23.89 -0.66
CA LEU A 29 -11.43 -23.18 -1.39
C LEU A 29 -12.85 -23.71 -1.10
N PRO A 30 -13.10 -25.02 -1.08
CA PRO A 30 -14.42 -25.54 -0.74
C PRO A 30 -14.89 -25.20 0.68
N LEU A 31 -13.92 -25.01 1.62
CA LEU A 31 -14.21 -24.67 3.00
C LEU A 31 -14.55 -23.18 3.20
N LEU A 32 -14.33 -22.35 2.19
CA LEU A 32 -14.60 -20.91 2.18
C LEU A 32 -15.95 -20.56 1.53
N GLY A 33 -16.94 -21.44 1.65
CA GLY A 33 -18.28 -21.26 1.10
C GLY A 33 -19.20 -20.32 1.90
N ASP A 34 -18.76 -19.83 3.06
CA ASP A 34 -19.53 -18.88 3.86
C ASP A 34 -19.76 -17.57 3.07
N PRO A 35 -20.98 -16.98 3.13
CA PRO A 35 -21.30 -15.70 2.46
C PRO A 35 -20.31 -14.56 2.75
N ALA A 36 -19.67 -14.58 3.93
CA ALA A 36 -18.66 -13.59 4.28
C ALA A 36 -17.41 -13.64 3.38
N PHE A 37 -17.10 -14.79 2.78
CA PHE A 37 -15.90 -15.02 1.97
C PHE A 37 -16.18 -15.05 0.46
N LEU A 38 -17.42 -15.33 0.02
CA LEU A 38 -17.79 -15.41 -1.38
C LEU A 38 -17.33 -14.22 -2.23
N PRO A 39 -17.45 -12.95 -1.79
CA PRO A 39 -16.97 -11.81 -2.56
C PRO A 39 -15.46 -11.80 -2.79
N LEU A 40 -14.71 -12.58 -2.03
CA LEU A 40 -13.26 -12.66 -2.13
C LEU A 40 -12.76 -13.83 -2.98
N HIS A 41 -13.64 -14.74 -3.42
CA HIS A 41 -13.26 -15.91 -4.21
C HIS A 41 -12.39 -15.58 -5.42
N PRO A 42 -12.66 -14.53 -6.24
CA PRO A 42 -11.79 -14.17 -7.35
C PRO A 42 -10.36 -13.81 -6.89
N VAL A 43 -10.24 -13.11 -5.76
CA VAL A 43 -8.94 -12.76 -5.17
C VAL A 43 -8.22 -14.00 -4.66
N LEU A 44 -8.94 -14.93 -4.03
CA LEU A 44 -8.39 -16.18 -3.51
C LEU A 44 -7.92 -17.10 -4.64
N GLN A 45 -8.71 -17.26 -5.69
CA GLN A 45 -8.33 -18.01 -6.88
C GLN A 45 -7.09 -17.41 -7.54
N ARG A 46 -7.06 -16.09 -7.71
CA ARG A 46 -5.88 -15.40 -8.25
C ARG A 46 -4.64 -15.60 -7.38
N ALA A 47 -4.78 -15.54 -6.05
CA ALA A 47 -3.67 -15.79 -5.12
C ALA A 47 -3.12 -17.22 -5.25
N LEU A 48 -3.97 -18.20 -5.46
CA LEU A 48 -3.56 -19.60 -5.69
C LEU A 48 -2.89 -19.79 -7.05
N LEU A 49 -3.49 -19.25 -8.12
CA LEU A 49 -2.96 -19.37 -9.49
C LEU A 49 -1.60 -18.69 -9.63
N LEU A 50 -1.42 -17.50 -9.06
CA LEU A 50 -0.16 -16.77 -9.10
C LEU A 50 0.87 -17.29 -8.10
N GLY A 51 0.41 -17.82 -6.97
CA GLY A 51 1.29 -18.27 -5.89
C GLY A 51 2.15 -19.49 -6.23
N LEU A 52 1.72 -20.37 -7.13
CA LEU A 52 2.47 -21.56 -7.56
C LEU A 52 3.63 -21.20 -8.49
N PRO A 53 3.43 -20.54 -9.65
CA PRO A 53 4.52 -20.18 -10.54
C PRO A 53 5.47 -19.16 -9.91
N GLU A 54 4.97 -18.23 -9.07
CA GLU A 54 5.83 -17.26 -8.40
C GLU A 54 6.74 -17.89 -7.35
N ARG A 55 6.30 -18.93 -6.64
CA ARG A 55 7.18 -19.68 -5.70
C ARG A 55 8.33 -20.34 -6.45
N ILE A 56 8.07 -20.89 -7.62
CA ILE A 56 9.10 -21.51 -8.49
C ILE A 56 10.04 -20.44 -9.03
N LEU A 57 9.50 -19.33 -9.56
CA LEU A 57 10.28 -18.22 -10.09
C LEU A 57 11.08 -17.49 -8.99
N HIS A 58 10.54 -17.38 -7.78
CA HIS A 58 11.26 -16.82 -6.64
C HIS A 58 12.49 -17.65 -6.27
N THR A 59 12.39 -18.97 -6.37
CA THR A 59 13.50 -19.88 -6.11
C THR A 59 14.60 -19.74 -7.17
N ILE A 60 14.22 -19.53 -8.45
CA ILE A 60 15.14 -19.46 -9.57
C ILE A 60 15.67 -18.04 -9.81
N ALA A 61 14.80 -17.03 -9.79
CA ALA A 61 15.12 -15.68 -10.26
C ALA A 61 15.28 -14.65 -9.14
N ARG A 62 15.12 -15.03 -7.86
CA ARG A 62 15.15 -14.13 -6.69
C ARG A 62 14.24 -12.88 -6.81
N ARG A 63 13.22 -12.93 -7.66
CA ARG A 63 12.27 -11.82 -7.80
C ARG A 63 11.25 -11.89 -6.68
N PRO A 64 10.97 -10.77 -5.98
CA PRO A 64 9.96 -10.75 -4.95
C PRO A 64 8.58 -11.03 -5.54
N SER A 65 7.84 -11.95 -4.95
CA SER A 65 6.45 -12.22 -5.32
C SER A 65 5.58 -11.00 -4.96
N LEU A 66 4.80 -10.53 -5.94
CA LEU A 66 3.76 -9.52 -5.75
C LEU A 66 2.38 -10.17 -5.53
N ALA A 67 2.29 -11.50 -5.55
CA ALA A 67 1.05 -12.23 -5.30
C ALA A 67 0.52 -11.92 -3.90
N PRO A 68 -0.79 -11.80 -3.75
CA PRO A 68 -1.40 -11.65 -2.43
C PRO A 68 -1.07 -12.83 -1.53
N GLN A 69 -0.72 -12.56 -0.29
CA GLN A 69 -0.62 -13.57 0.75
C GLN A 69 -1.95 -13.67 1.46
N VAL A 70 -2.48 -14.88 1.53
CA VAL A 70 -3.75 -15.17 2.20
C VAL A 70 -3.49 -16.11 3.37
N LEU A 71 -4.01 -15.71 4.54
CA LEU A 71 -4.07 -16.54 5.74
C LEU A 71 -5.53 -16.91 6.01
N VAL A 72 -5.78 -18.15 6.32
CA VAL A 72 -7.10 -18.66 6.71
C VAL A 72 -7.02 -19.17 8.14
N ALA A 73 -8.00 -18.82 8.95
CA ALA A 73 -8.16 -19.30 10.31
C ALA A 73 -9.28 -20.35 10.35
N PHE A 74 -8.98 -21.50 10.89
CA PHE A 74 -9.90 -22.62 11.07
C PHE A 74 -10.20 -22.83 12.56
N ALA A 75 -11.36 -23.38 12.86
CA ALA A 75 -11.69 -23.82 14.20
C ALA A 75 -10.71 -24.93 14.65
N PRO A 76 -10.37 -25.02 15.96
CA PRO A 76 -9.30 -25.91 16.44
C PRO A 76 -9.57 -27.40 16.18
N ARG A 77 -10.83 -27.80 16.19
CA ARG A 77 -11.26 -29.21 16.13
C ARG A 77 -12.09 -29.54 14.88
N SER A 78 -12.31 -28.58 13.99
CA SER A 78 -13.05 -28.77 12.74
C SER A 78 -12.31 -28.12 11.57
N GLN A 79 -12.81 -28.32 10.36
CA GLN A 79 -12.31 -27.67 9.17
C GLN A 79 -13.12 -26.40 8.81
N ASP A 80 -13.93 -25.91 9.76
CA ASP A 80 -14.74 -24.72 9.52
C ASP A 80 -13.84 -23.49 9.48
N ALA A 81 -13.90 -22.76 8.38
CA ALA A 81 -13.20 -21.52 8.22
C ALA A 81 -13.89 -20.42 9.02
N LEU A 82 -13.18 -19.84 9.99
CA LEU A 82 -13.66 -18.77 10.87
C LEU A 82 -13.32 -17.38 10.36
N GLY A 83 -12.27 -17.25 9.58
CA GLY A 83 -11.84 -15.96 9.06
C GLY A 83 -10.68 -16.06 8.09
N LEU A 84 -10.46 -14.99 7.35
CA LEU A 84 -9.33 -14.86 6.44
C LEU A 84 -8.75 -13.44 6.41
N LEU A 85 -7.48 -13.38 6.06
CA LEU A 85 -6.74 -12.14 5.87
C LEU A 85 -6.01 -12.19 4.54
N VAL A 86 -6.17 -11.13 3.74
CA VAL A 86 -5.44 -10.93 2.49
C VAL A 86 -4.51 -9.75 2.64
N SER A 87 -3.24 -9.96 2.36
CA SER A 87 -2.21 -8.91 2.35
C SER A 87 -1.34 -9.02 1.11
N ARG A 88 -0.77 -7.89 0.69
CA ARG A 88 0.18 -7.86 -0.43
C ARG A 88 1.35 -6.93 -0.14
N ARG A 89 2.46 -7.17 -0.81
CA ARG A 89 3.57 -6.22 -0.86
C ARG A 89 3.18 -5.01 -1.70
N LEU A 90 3.54 -3.81 -1.25
CA LEU A 90 3.36 -2.58 -2.02
C LEU A 90 4.59 -2.20 -2.84
N ASN A 91 5.73 -2.82 -2.55
CA ASN A 91 6.97 -2.58 -3.27
C ASN A 91 7.78 -3.86 -3.44
N ARG A 92 8.68 -3.87 -4.43
CA ARG A 92 9.54 -5.01 -4.74
C ARG A 92 10.48 -5.39 -3.60
N SER A 93 10.90 -4.39 -2.81
CA SER A 93 11.77 -4.64 -1.65
C SER A 93 11.06 -5.43 -0.54
N GLY A 94 9.71 -5.43 -0.53
CA GLY A 94 8.92 -6.04 0.54
C GLY A 94 8.98 -5.25 1.86
N SER A 95 9.50 -4.03 1.82
CA SER A 95 9.59 -3.16 3.00
C SER A 95 8.23 -2.60 3.42
N CYS A 96 7.28 -2.44 2.48
CA CYS A 96 5.92 -1.99 2.74
C CYS A 96 4.89 -3.05 2.33
N TRP A 97 3.94 -3.32 3.25
CA TRP A 97 2.83 -4.25 3.04
C TRP A 97 1.49 -3.56 3.19
N GLN A 98 0.50 -4.04 2.46
CA GLN A 98 -0.88 -3.57 2.54
C GLN A 98 -1.79 -4.69 3.04
N LEU A 99 -2.58 -4.39 4.07
CA LEU A 99 -3.74 -5.19 4.43
C LEU A 99 -4.88 -4.85 3.47
N GLN A 100 -5.26 -5.79 2.61
CA GLN A 100 -6.36 -5.61 1.65
C GLN A 100 -7.70 -5.99 2.27
N HIS A 101 -7.79 -7.21 2.78
CA HIS A 101 -9.03 -7.74 3.35
C HIS A 101 -8.76 -8.42 4.68
N LEU A 102 -9.70 -8.25 5.60
CA LEU A 102 -9.83 -9.00 6.83
C LEU A 102 -11.32 -9.30 7.02
N ARG A 103 -11.67 -10.55 6.96
CA ARG A 103 -13.05 -11.03 7.09
C ARG A 103 -13.11 -12.13 8.13
N THR A 104 -14.20 -12.14 8.90
CA THR A 104 -14.51 -13.18 9.89
C THR A 104 -15.97 -13.58 9.69
N THR A 105 -16.29 -14.83 10.00
CA THR A 105 -17.68 -15.28 10.05
C THR A 105 -18.43 -14.57 11.19
N PRO A 106 -19.76 -14.43 11.10
CA PRO A 106 -20.55 -13.75 12.14
C PRO A 106 -20.48 -14.43 13.52
N CYS A 107 -20.25 -15.73 13.56
CA CYS A 107 -20.16 -16.50 14.81
C CYS A 107 -18.79 -16.38 15.51
N ALA A 108 -17.78 -15.83 14.84
CA ALA A 108 -16.45 -15.69 15.41
C ALA A 108 -16.27 -14.35 16.16
N ASP A 109 -15.48 -14.38 17.23
CA ASP A 109 -15.05 -13.15 17.89
C ASP A 109 -14.11 -12.38 16.96
N ARG A 110 -14.70 -11.39 16.28
CA ARG A 110 -14.02 -10.56 15.25
C ARG A 110 -12.75 -9.91 15.78
N ARG A 111 -12.76 -9.47 17.03
CA ARG A 111 -11.63 -8.75 17.63
C ARG A 111 -10.47 -9.69 17.92
N ARG A 112 -10.76 -10.81 18.57
CA ARG A 112 -9.74 -11.81 18.93
C ARG A 112 -9.18 -12.48 17.68
N LEU A 113 -10.04 -12.99 16.82
CA LEU A 113 -9.64 -13.70 15.60
C LEU A 113 -8.94 -12.77 14.60
N GLY A 114 -9.48 -11.57 14.38
CA GLY A 114 -8.87 -10.57 13.52
C GLY A 114 -7.49 -10.14 14.01
N GLY A 115 -7.35 -9.97 15.34
CA GLY A 115 -6.05 -9.67 15.97
C GLY A 115 -5.04 -10.80 15.79
N ALA A 116 -5.45 -12.06 15.94
CA ALA A 116 -4.59 -13.23 15.72
C ALA A 116 -4.12 -13.33 14.26
N LEU A 117 -5.05 -13.20 13.30
CA LEU A 117 -4.73 -13.17 11.87
C LEU A 117 -3.75 -12.06 11.52
N LEU A 118 -3.97 -10.85 12.03
CA LEU A 118 -3.13 -9.70 11.72
C LEU A 118 -1.72 -9.84 12.34
N ARG A 119 -1.61 -10.30 13.59
CA ARG A 119 -0.31 -10.60 14.21
C ARG A 119 0.46 -11.66 13.43
N THR A 120 -0.23 -12.74 13.01
CA THR A 120 0.37 -13.80 12.22
C THR A 120 0.84 -13.28 10.84
N ALA A 121 0.06 -12.42 10.19
CA ALA A 121 0.46 -11.79 8.92
C ALA A 121 1.72 -10.93 9.09
N ILE A 122 1.74 -10.08 10.13
CA ILE A 122 2.86 -9.21 10.44
C ILE A 122 4.13 -10.01 10.77
N SER A 123 4.02 -11.07 11.57
CA SER A 123 5.17 -11.90 11.93
C SER A 123 5.76 -12.69 10.77
N ARG A 124 4.92 -13.04 9.77
CA ARG A 124 5.35 -13.75 8.55
C ARG A 124 5.92 -12.84 7.46
N ALA A 125 5.67 -11.55 7.54
CA ALA A 125 6.16 -10.56 6.58
C ALA A 125 7.62 -10.19 6.87
N ASN A 126 8.54 -11.10 6.57
CA ASN A 126 9.97 -10.89 6.76
C ASN A 126 10.46 -9.68 5.99
N GLY A 127 11.19 -8.77 6.66
CA GLY A 127 11.73 -7.55 6.06
C GLY A 127 10.72 -6.39 5.95
N ALA A 128 9.46 -6.57 6.38
CA ALA A 128 8.49 -5.48 6.43
C ALA A 128 8.93 -4.40 7.43
N ARG A 129 9.01 -3.16 6.97
CA ARG A 129 9.28 -1.97 7.80
C ARG A 129 8.01 -1.19 8.08
N SER A 130 7.02 -1.30 7.20
CA SER A 130 5.75 -0.62 7.31
C SER A 130 4.59 -1.48 6.83
N TRP A 131 3.43 -1.21 7.41
CA TRP A 131 2.16 -1.78 7.00
C TRP A 131 1.16 -0.65 6.80
N ILE A 132 0.34 -0.77 5.75
CA ILE A 132 -0.74 0.17 5.44
C ILE A 132 -2.06 -0.59 5.45
N ALA A 133 -3.07 -0.01 6.05
CA ALA A 133 -4.43 -0.54 6.08
C ALA A 133 -5.44 0.59 5.83
N GLN A 134 -6.60 0.23 5.31
CA GLN A 134 -7.73 1.15 5.19
C GLN A 134 -8.94 0.57 5.90
N GLY A 135 -9.67 1.43 6.59
CA GLY A 135 -10.93 1.12 7.23
C GLY A 135 -11.98 2.18 6.92
N SER A 136 -13.25 1.78 6.83
CA SER A 136 -14.34 2.76 6.77
C SER A 136 -14.41 3.52 8.08
N SER A 137 -14.67 4.84 8.03
CA SER A 137 -14.93 5.66 9.22
C SER A 137 -16.17 5.16 9.98
N LEU A 138 -17.08 4.47 9.28
CA LEU A 138 -18.30 3.88 9.83
C LEU A 138 -18.08 2.48 10.47
N ASP A 139 -16.84 1.94 10.44
CA ASP A 139 -16.50 0.66 11.10
C ASP A 139 -15.51 0.90 12.26
N PRO A 140 -15.99 1.41 13.40
CA PRO A 140 -15.15 1.73 14.55
C PRO A 140 -14.44 0.50 15.12
N ASP A 141 -15.06 -0.68 15.06
CA ASP A 141 -14.48 -1.94 15.55
C ASP A 141 -13.23 -2.33 14.75
N ARG A 142 -13.29 -2.18 13.42
CA ARG A 142 -12.14 -2.41 12.55
C ARG A 142 -11.02 -1.41 12.84
N LEU A 143 -11.36 -0.13 13.03
CA LEU A 143 -10.38 0.89 13.36
C LEU A 143 -9.75 0.65 14.74
N ALA A 144 -10.56 0.22 15.74
CA ALA A 144 -10.06 -0.15 17.06
C ALA A 144 -9.12 -1.36 16.99
N LEU A 145 -9.52 -2.40 16.26
CA LEU A 145 -8.68 -3.58 16.03
C LEU A 145 -7.32 -3.20 15.41
N LEU A 146 -7.31 -2.33 14.40
CA LEU A 146 -6.08 -1.87 13.78
C LEU A 146 -5.21 -1.09 14.77
N ARG A 147 -5.80 -0.19 15.58
CA ARG A 147 -5.09 0.56 16.63
C ARG A 147 -4.44 -0.37 17.66
N GLU A 148 -5.14 -1.41 18.10
CA GLU A 148 -4.62 -2.42 19.01
C GLU A 148 -3.41 -3.18 18.44
N GLN A 149 -3.35 -3.29 17.13
CA GLN A 149 -2.20 -3.88 16.45
C GLN A 149 -1.12 -2.83 16.08
N GLY A 150 -1.20 -1.62 16.64
CA GLY A 150 -0.19 -0.56 16.51
C GLY A 150 -0.30 0.27 15.24
N PHE A 151 -1.42 0.23 14.52
CA PHE A 151 -1.65 1.13 13.40
C PHE A 151 -2.11 2.50 13.91
N GLN A 152 -1.55 3.55 13.33
CA GLN A 152 -1.91 4.94 13.59
C GLN A 152 -2.64 5.56 12.39
N PRO A 153 -3.67 6.39 12.58
CA PRO A 153 -4.30 7.09 11.49
C PRO A 153 -3.34 8.11 10.87
N LEU A 154 -3.25 8.11 9.54
CA LEU A 154 -2.44 9.06 8.78
C LEU A 154 -3.26 10.16 8.14
N ARG A 155 -4.37 9.75 7.49
CA ARG A 155 -5.25 10.67 6.80
C ARG A 155 -6.64 10.02 6.63
N THR A 156 -7.65 10.86 6.44
CA THR A 156 -8.99 10.41 6.05
C THR A 156 -9.24 10.84 4.62
N ASP A 157 -9.65 9.89 3.78
CA ASP A 157 -10.01 10.10 2.39
C ASP A 157 -11.52 9.95 2.22
N GLN A 158 -12.13 10.83 1.44
CA GLN A 158 -13.46 10.62 0.89
C GLN A 158 -13.37 9.71 -0.34
N LEU A 159 -14.29 8.78 -0.44
CA LEU A 159 -14.41 7.84 -1.54
C LEU A 159 -15.51 8.31 -2.48
N TRP A 160 -15.19 8.39 -3.75
CA TRP A 160 -16.07 8.85 -4.82
C TRP A 160 -16.22 7.78 -5.89
N CYS A 161 -17.44 7.60 -6.40
CA CYS A 161 -17.70 6.75 -7.56
C CYS A 161 -18.18 7.65 -8.70
N TRP A 162 -17.44 7.67 -9.78
CA TRP A 162 -17.80 8.43 -10.98
C TRP A 162 -18.10 7.47 -12.13
N GLN A 163 -19.25 7.64 -12.75
CA GLN A 163 -19.64 6.90 -13.94
C GLN A 163 -19.68 7.87 -15.13
N PRO A 164 -18.81 7.68 -16.13
CA PRO A 164 -18.86 8.51 -17.34
C PRO A 164 -20.18 8.29 -18.05
N ALA A 165 -20.84 9.37 -18.47
CA ALA A 165 -22.02 9.26 -19.32
C ALA A 165 -21.61 8.61 -20.66
N PRO A 166 -22.40 7.63 -21.18
CA PRO A 166 -22.07 6.94 -22.43
C PRO A 166 -21.90 7.91 -23.62
N ASP A 167 -22.73 8.96 -23.65
CA ASP A 167 -22.75 10.01 -24.67
C ASP A 167 -22.11 11.32 -24.18
N GLY A 168 -21.38 11.28 -23.08
CA GLY A 168 -20.73 12.46 -22.54
C GLY A 168 -19.77 13.10 -23.54
N PRO A 169 -19.56 14.42 -23.47
CA PRO A 169 -18.79 15.19 -24.45
C PRO A 169 -17.30 14.86 -24.41
N ALA A 170 -16.96 13.60 -24.67
CA ALA A 170 -15.58 13.13 -24.76
C ALA A 170 -14.77 13.86 -25.84
N ALA A 171 -15.44 14.53 -26.75
CA ALA A 171 -14.84 15.29 -27.84
C ALA A 171 -14.76 16.80 -27.56
N ALA A 172 -15.45 17.32 -26.55
CA ALA A 172 -15.55 18.77 -26.32
C ALA A 172 -14.43 19.35 -25.45
N HIS A 173 -13.71 18.48 -24.70
CA HIS A 173 -12.64 18.98 -23.85
C HIS A 173 -11.30 18.90 -24.56
N ALA A 174 -10.97 19.98 -25.27
CA ALA A 174 -9.61 20.18 -25.75
C ALA A 174 -8.67 20.23 -24.53
N LEU A 175 -7.54 19.56 -24.65
CA LEU A 175 -6.50 19.67 -23.61
C LEU A 175 -6.07 21.13 -23.47
N PRO A 176 -5.94 21.65 -22.25
CA PRO A 176 -5.48 23.02 -22.06
C PRO A 176 -4.05 23.17 -22.58
N GLY A 177 -3.84 24.19 -23.43
CA GLY A 177 -2.51 24.53 -23.94
C GLY A 177 -1.87 23.41 -24.77
N GLU A 178 -0.56 23.27 -24.63
CA GLU A 178 0.25 22.27 -25.35
C GLU A 178 0.36 20.92 -24.64
N LEU A 179 -0.46 20.65 -23.62
CA LEU A 179 -0.39 19.39 -22.86
C LEU A 179 -0.62 18.19 -23.77
N LYS A 180 0.17 17.15 -23.57
CA LYS A 180 0.08 15.88 -24.31
C LYS A 180 -0.34 14.75 -23.40
N LEU A 181 -1.36 14.01 -23.81
CA LEU A 181 -1.78 12.78 -23.16
C LEU A 181 -0.89 11.62 -23.64
N GLN A 182 -0.29 10.89 -22.70
CA GLN A 182 0.58 9.77 -22.98
C GLN A 182 0.21 8.55 -22.13
N PRO A 183 0.20 7.33 -22.70
CA PRO A 183 0.05 6.12 -21.90
C PRO A 183 1.31 5.91 -21.04
N LEU A 184 1.10 5.40 -19.81
CA LEU A 184 2.19 5.05 -18.90
C LEU A 184 2.99 3.87 -19.47
N SER A 185 4.29 4.01 -19.48
CA SER A 185 5.23 3.00 -19.96
C SER A 185 6.56 3.08 -19.19
N GLY A 186 7.45 2.09 -19.38
CA GLY A 186 8.78 2.13 -18.78
C GLY A 186 9.61 3.34 -19.22
N ARG A 187 9.31 3.94 -20.40
CA ARG A 187 10.05 5.10 -20.92
C ARG A 187 9.71 6.40 -20.20
N ASN A 188 8.45 6.56 -19.75
CA ASN A 188 7.96 7.78 -19.08
C ASN A 188 7.60 7.58 -17.60
N ALA A 189 7.89 6.41 -17.03
CA ALA A 189 7.63 6.11 -15.62
C ALA A 189 8.37 7.04 -14.65
N ALA A 190 9.54 7.56 -15.05
CA ALA A 190 10.26 8.57 -14.27
C ALA A 190 9.46 9.86 -14.11
N LEU A 191 8.67 10.28 -15.12
CA LEU A 191 7.80 11.46 -15.03
C LEU A 191 6.71 11.24 -13.99
N LEU A 192 6.08 10.05 -13.98
CA LEU A 192 5.10 9.68 -12.96
C LEU A 192 5.73 9.70 -11.56
N TRP A 193 6.92 9.12 -11.42
CA TRP A 193 7.61 9.07 -10.14
C TRP A 193 7.89 10.47 -9.60
N HIS A 194 8.40 11.37 -10.42
CA HIS A 194 8.63 12.78 -10.03
C HIS A 194 7.32 13.48 -9.63
N LEU A 195 6.25 13.28 -10.39
CA LEU A 195 4.94 13.83 -10.07
C LEU A 195 4.44 13.32 -8.70
N GLU A 196 4.50 12.01 -8.45
CA GLU A 196 4.11 11.43 -7.17
C GLU A 196 5.00 11.86 -6.01
N GLN A 197 6.30 12.07 -6.24
CA GLN A 197 7.20 12.60 -5.23
C GLN A 197 6.82 14.02 -4.78
N GLY A 198 6.33 14.86 -5.68
CA GLY A 198 5.83 16.20 -5.35
C GLY A 198 4.45 16.19 -4.68
N ALA A 199 3.52 15.37 -5.19
CA ALA A 199 2.14 15.37 -4.73
C ALA A 199 1.87 14.51 -3.48
N CYS A 200 2.72 13.53 -3.18
CA CYS A 200 2.53 12.63 -2.05
C CYS A 200 3.12 13.23 -0.75
N PRO A 201 2.36 13.29 0.35
CA PRO A 201 2.89 13.73 1.64
C PRO A 201 4.14 12.96 2.06
N ALA A 202 5.14 13.65 2.58
CA ALA A 202 6.46 13.09 2.92
C ALA A 202 6.37 11.87 3.85
N GLN A 203 5.47 11.90 4.84
CA GLN A 203 5.26 10.79 5.77
C GLN A 203 4.75 9.53 5.05
N LEU A 204 3.78 9.67 4.15
CA LEU A 204 3.24 8.55 3.38
C LEU A 204 4.27 8.00 2.40
N ARG A 205 5.04 8.86 1.77
CA ARG A 205 6.11 8.51 0.87
C ARG A 205 7.21 7.66 1.55
N GLN A 206 7.62 8.06 2.76
CA GLN A 206 8.60 7.30 3.56
C GLN A 206 8.07 5.91 3.96
N LEU A 207 6.78 5.81 4.28
CA LEU A 207 6.15 4.52 4.64
C LEU A 207 6.04 3.59 3.44
N GLN A 208 5.69 4.11 2.28
CA GLN A 208 5.51 3.30 1.07
C GLN A 208 6.82 2.85 0.44
N ASP A 209 7.89 3.65 0.60
CA ASP A 209 9.23 3.34 0.07
C ASP A 209 9.17 2.83 -1.39
N ARG A 210 8.37 3.51 -2.24
CA ARG A 210 8.15 3.15 -3.64
C ARG A 210 9.32 3.56 -4.51
N ARG A 211 9.60 2.74 -5.51
CA ARG A 211 10.51 3.03 -6.62
C ARG A 211 9.71 3.16 -7.92
N ILE A 212 10.38 3.58 -8.98
CA ILE A 212 9.78 3.73 -10.31
C ILE A 212 9.11 2.42 -10.78
N GLU A 213 9.81 1.30 -10.57
CA GLU A 213 9.34 -0.01 -10.98
C GLU A 213 8.08 -0.47 -10.21
N ASP A 214 7.95 -0.04 -8.94
CA ASP A 214 6.79 -0.38 -8.11
C ASP A 214 5.51 0.29 -8.64
N LEU A 215 5.62 1.50 -9.19
CA LEU A 215 4.50 2.21 -9.81
C LEU A 215 3.99 1.51 -11.05
N LEU A 216 4.90 1.00 -11.89
CA LEU A 216 4.55 0.22 -13.08
C LEU A 216 3.90 -1.11 -12.71
N ASP A 217 4.46 -1.82 -11.75
CA ASP A 217 3.93 -3.11 -11.30
C ASP A 217 2.53 -2.97 -10.69
N GLN A 218 2.33 -1.95 -9.86
CA GLN A 218 1.03 -1.68 -9.23
C GLN A 218 -0.06 -1.36 -10.24
N SER A 219 0.28 -0.61 -11.30
CA SER A 219 -0.66 -0.22 -12.34
C SER A 219 -0.82 -1.25 -13.45
N GLN A 220 0.01 -2.29 -13.47
CA GLN A 220 0.03 -3.30 -14.53
C GLN A 220 0.09 -2.68 -15.95
N GLY A 221 0.80 -1.56 -16.09
CA GLY A 221 0.87 -0.80 -17.33
C GLY A 221 -0.40 0.02 -17.68
N ARG A 222 -1.41 0.04 -16.80
CA ARG A 222 -2.65 0.78 -17.01
C ARG A 222 -2.57 2.13 -16.33
N GLY A 223 -2.15 3.13 -17.06
CA GLY A 223 -2.05 4.51 -16.56
C GLY A 223 -1.84 5.49 -17.69
N TRP A 224 -2.12 6.74 -17.40
CA TRP A 224 -2.03 7.83 -18.38
C TRP A 224 -1.49 9.07 -17.70
N LEU A 225 -0.69 9.82 -18.43
CA LEU A 225 -0.02 11.02 -17.99
C LEU A 225 -0.44 12.20 -18.85
N LEU A 226 -0.68 13.36 -18.24
CA LEU A 226 -0.64 14.64 -18.94
C LEU A 226 0.76 15.22 -18.77
N VAL A 227 1.43 15.44 -19.88
CA VAL A 227 2.80 15.93 -19.95
C VAL A 227 2.82 17.32 -20.55
N ASP A 228 3.49 18.23 -19.88
CA ASP A 228 3.87 19.54 -20.42
C ASP A 228 5.20 19.36 -21.19
N PRO A 229 5.15 19.41 -22.55
CA PRO A 229 6.34 19.20 -23.36
C PRO A 229 7.35 20.34 -23.23
N SER A 230 6.90 21.55 -22.87
CA SER A 230 7.79 22.70 -22.69
C SER A 230 8.71 22.54 -21.49
N ARG A 231 8.22 21.88 -20.44
CA ARG A 231 8.96 21.62 -19.19
C ARG A 231 9.49 20.19 -19.13
N GLY A 232 9.03 19.30 -20.00
CA GLY A 232 9.39 17.89 -19.97
C GLY A 232 8.91 17.18 -18.69
N GLN A 233 7.78 17.60 -18.09
CA GLN A 233 7.27 17.11 -16.81
C GLN A 233 5.84 16.63 -16.93
N ALA A 234 5.48 15.59 -16.16
CA ALA A 234 4.09 15.21 -15.97
C ALA A 234 3.44 16.17 -14.97
N VAL A 235 2.26 16.71 -15.34
CA VAL A 235 1.47 17.64 -14.51
C VAL A 235 0.24 16.98 -13.91
N ALA A 236 -0.21 15.87 -14.48
CA ALA A 236 -1.27 15.03 -13.95
C ALA A 236 -1.07 13.57 -14.36
N ALA A 237 -1.61 12.65 -13.57
CA ALA A 237 -1.61 11.23 -13.87
C ALA A 237 -2.89 10.57 -13.36
N ALA A 238 -3.45 9.65 -14.15
CA ALA A 238 -4.47 8.71 -13.71
C ALA A 238 -3.90 7.29 -13.80
N ARG A 239 -3.84 6.59 -12.69
CA ARG A 239 -3.22 5.28 -12.59
C ARG A 239 -4.22 4.27 -12.04
N TRP A 240 -4.45 3.20 -12.77
CA TRP A 240 -5.24 2.09 -12.29
C TRP A 240 -4.50 1.37 -11.15
N THR A 241 -5.18 1.09 -10.05
CA THR A 241 -4.60 0.45 -8.86
C THR A 241 -5.26 -0.87 -8.49
N GLY A 242 -6.37 -1.21 -9.15
CA GLY A 242 -7.07 -2.46 -8.94
C GLY A 242 -8.54 -2.39 -9.38
N GLU A 243 -9.21 -3.52 -9.27
CA GLU A 243 -10.66 -3.62 -9.37
C GLU A 243 -11.28 -3.24 -8.01
N HIS A 244 -12.38 -2.48 -8.04
CA HIS A 244 -13.07 -2.12 -6.82
C HIS A 244 -14.07 -3.23 -6.41
N ALA A 245 -14.17 -3.50 -5.11
CA ALA A 245 -15.08 -4.54 -4.60
C ALA A 245 -16.57 -4.25 -4.88
N GLY A 246 -16.94 -3.01 -5.14
CA GLY A 246 -18.29 -2.58 -5.54
C GLY A 246 -18.51 -2.52 -7.06
N GLY A 247 -17.63 -3.12 -7.85
CA GLY A 247 -17.60 -3.02 -9.31
C GLY A 247 -16.82 -1.79 -9.81
N GLY A 248 -16.29 -1.87 -11.02
CA GLY A 248 -15.47 -0.81 -11.62
C GLY A 248 -14.01 -0.82 -11.14
N HIS A 249 -13.33 0.31 -11.28
CA HIS A 249 -11.88 0.39 -11.17
C HIS A 249 -11.41 1.46 -10.18
N ASP A 250 -10.50 1.09 -9.29
CA ASP A 250 -9.79 2.04 -8.41
C ASP A 250 -8.75 2.81 -9.21
N ILE A 251 -8.88 4.15 -9.23
CA ILE A 251 -7.97 5.06 -9.90
C ILE A 251 -7.29 5.98 -8.89
N GLU A 252 -5.98 6.02 -8.94
CA GLU A 252 -5.18 7.03 -8.25
C GLU A 252 -4.95 8.21 -9.21
N LEU A 253 -5.64 9.32 -8.95
CA LEU A 253 -5.48 10.57 -9.68
C LEU A 253 -4.50 11.46 -8.94
N THR A 254 -3.37 11.74 -9.56
CA THR A 254 -2.32 12.60 -9.02
C THR A 254 -2.25 13.89 -9.85
N LEU A 255 -2.25 15.03 -9.18
CA LEU A 255 -2.06 16.35 -9.78
C LEU A 255 -0.81 16.99 -9.19
N GLN A 256 -0.03 17.67 -10.00
CA GLN A 256 1.10 18.44 -9.53
C GLN A 256 0.63 19.59 -8.64
N GLU A 257 1.32 19.85 -7.57
CA GLU A 257 1.06 20.99 -6.69
C GLU A 257 1.13 22.30 -7.51
N GLY A 258 0.16 23.19 -7.31
CA GLY A 258 0.03 24.42 -8.11
C GLY A 258 -0.72 24.27 -9.44
N TRP A 259 -1.09 23.06 -9.84
CA TRP A 259 -1.85 22.80 -11.07
C TRP A 259 -3.34 22.48 -10.82
N GLN A 260 -3.93 23.06 -9.76
CA GLN A 260 -5.35 22.87 -9.42
C GLN A 260 -6.29 23.34 -10.54
N HIS A 261 -5.85 24.25 -11.41
CA HIS A 261 -6.62 24.69 -12.58
C HIS A 261 -6.86 23.55 -13.59
N LEU A 262 -6.14 22.43 -13.52
CA LEU A 262 -6.43 21.23 -14.30
C LEU A 262 -7.68 20.49 -13.81
N MET A 263 -8.13 20.75 -12.57
CA MET A 263 -9.43 20.27 -12.10
C MET A 263 -10.52 21.01 -12.87
N GLY A 264 -11.04 20.37 -13.87
CA GLY A 264 -11.93 20.89 -14.90
C GLY A 264 -11.59 20.19 -16.21
N ASN A 265 -10.91 20.87 -17.11
CA ASN A 265 -10.69 20.30 -18.44
C ASN A 265 -9.64 19.17 -18.47
N GLY A 266 -8.43 19.42 -17.97
CA GLY A 266 -7.32 18.47 -18.12
C GLY A 266 -7.54 17.17 -17.35
N ALA A 267 -7.94 17.24 -16.08
CA ALA A 267 -8.21 16.08 -15.25
C ALA A 267 -9.43 15.29 -15.75
N GLU A 268 -10.46 15.97 -16.27
CA GLU A 268 -11.63 15.32 -16.85
C GLU A 268 -11.29 14.56 -18.12
N VAL A 269 -10.52 15.16 -19.05
CA VAL A 269 -10.01 14.44 -20.24
C VAL A 269 -9.24 13.20 -19.85
N LEU A 270 -8.39 13.30 -18.84
CA LEU A 270 -7.60 12.17 -18.32
C LEU A 270 -8.49 11.06 -17.75
N LEU A 271 -9.53 11.42 -16.96
CA LEU A 271 -10.48 10.46 -16.39
C LEU A 271 -11.37 9.81 -17.46
N HIS A 272 -11.89 10.58 -18.41
CA HIS A 272 -12.66 10.06 -19.54
C HIS A 272 -11.84 9.09 -20.39
N HIS A 273 -10.57 9.44 -20.62
CA HIS A 273 -9.65 8.57 -21.34
C HIS A 273 -9.42 7.25 -20.59
N ALA A 274 -9.17 7.33 -19.27
CA ALA A 274 -9.00 6.16 -18.43
C ALA A 274 -10.25 5.27 -18.44
N ALA A 275 -11.44 5.85 -18.27
CA ALA A 275 -12.71 5.11 -18.25
C ALA A 275 -12.94 4.35 -19.56
N ARG A 276 -12.72 5.00 -20.72
CA ARG A 276 -12.85 4.34 -22.04
C ARG A 276 -11.92 3.14 -22.19
N HIS A 277 -10.68 3.24 -21.72
CA HIS A 277 -9.70 2.16 -21.84
C HIS A 277 -9.91 1.03 -20.80
N LEU A 278 -10.69 1.31 -19.76
CA LEU A 278 -11.05 0.33 -18.74
C LEU A 278 -12.45 -0.28 -18.95
N GLY A 279 -13.05 -0.10 -20.12
CA GLY A 279 -14.32 -0.72 -20.49
C GLY A 279 -15.56 0.09 -20.13
N GLY A 280 -15.43 1.36 -19.75
CA GLY A 280 -16.56 2.24 -19.45
C GLY A 280 -17.24 2.01 -18.11
N GLU A 281 -16.69 1.13 -17.28
CA GLU A 281 -17.15 0.91 -15.91
C GLU A 281 -16.83 2.11 -15.02
N GLY A 282 -17.52 2.17 -13.86
CA GLY A 282 -17.33 3.25 -12.88
C GLY A 282 -15.89 3.35 -12.37
N LEU A 283 -15.42 4.58 -12.20
CA LEU A 283 -14.12 4.87 -11.62
C LEU A 283 -14.26 5.29 -10.17
N TRP A 284 -13.49 4.65 -9.31
CA TRP A 284 -13.41 4.97 -7.89
C TRP A 284 -12.21 5.86 -7.62
N LEU A 285 -12.48 7.04 -7.10
CA LEU A 285 -11.51 8.10 -6.84
C LEU A 285 -11.44 8.41 -5.35
N ARG A 286 -10.34 9.01 -4.92
CA ARG A 286 -10.14 9.44 -3.54
C ARG A 286 -9.72 10.89 -3.48
N SER A 287 -10.26 11.61 -2.49
CA SER A 287 -9.82 12.95 -2.13
C SER A 287 -9.54 13.01 -0.64
N ASP A 288 -8.50 13.73 -0.22
CA ASP A 288 -8.30 14.03 1.20
C ASP A 288 -9.51 14.85 1.70
N VAL A 289 -10.00 14.57 2.91
CA VAL A 289 -11.11 15.34 3.51
C VAL A 289 -10.78 16.83 3.68
N ARG A 290 -9.50 17.20 3.61
CA ARG A 290 -9.03 18.60 3.67
C ARG A 290 -8.96 19.27 2.30
N ASP A 291 -9.02 18.51 1.21
CA ASP A 291 -8.94 19.02 -0.16
C ASP A 291 -10.33 19.39 -0.70
N GLN A 292 -10.88 20.48 -0.18
CA GLN A 292 -12.21 21.00 -0.55
C GLN A 292 -12.31 21.31 -2.06
N ALA A 293 -11.22 21.80 -2.66
CA ALA A 293 -11.21 22.11 -4.08
C ALA A 293 -11.45 20.86 -4.93
N ARG A 294 -10.79 19.75 -4.61
CA ARG A 294 -10.98 18.45 -5.27
C ARG A 294 -12.37 17.89 -5.02
N GLN A 295 -12.89 18.00 -3.81
CA GLN A 295 -14.24 17.54 -3.47
C GLN A 295 -15.29 18.29 -4.31
N SER A 296 -15.28 19.62 -4.30
CA SER A 296 -16.20 20.44 -5.09
C SER A 296 -16.07 20.19 -6.59
N TRP A 297 -14.88 19.87 -7.07
CA TRP A 297 -14.70 19.48 -8.47
C TRP A 297 -15.34 18.12 -8.77
N LEU A 298 -15.13 17.10 -7.92
CA LEU A 298 -15.73 15.77 -8.09
C LEU A 298 -17.26 15.83 -8.02
N GLU A 299 -17.84 16.65 -7.14
CA GLU A 299 -19.28 16.91 -7.11
C GLU A 299 -19.79 17.51 -8.42
N ARG A 300 -19.11 18.53 -8.95
CA ARG A 300 -19.48 19.13 -10.26
C ARG A 300 -19.33 18.14 -11.41
N LEU A 301 -18.36 17.24 -11.34
CA LEU A 301 -18.18 16.16 -12.32
C LEU A 301 -19.32 15.12 -12.27
N GLY A 302 -20.17 15.17 -11.24
CA GLY A 302 -21.25 14.22 -11.03
C GLY A 302 -20.79 12.92 -10.40
N ALA A 303 -19.70 12.94 -9.64
CA ALA A 303 -19.27 11.78 -8.87
C ALA A 303 -20.09 11.63 -7.59
N ASP A 304 -20.51 10.42 -7.28
CA ASP A 304 -21.26 10.09 -6.07
C ASP A 304 -20.31 9.91 -4.89
N HIS A 305 -20.55 10.60 -3.80
CA HIS A 305 -19.86 10.37 -2.54
C HIS A 305 -20.28 9.03 -1.92
N ARG A 306 -19.32 8.17 -1.62
CA ARG A 306 -19.53 6.80 -1.11
C ARG A 306 -18.98 6.58 0.29
N GLY A 307 -18.79 7.66 1.05
CA GLY A 307 -18.34 7.64 2.43
C GLY A 307 -16.85 7.90 2.59
N GLU A 308 -16.36 7.69 3.80
CA GLU A 308 -15.00 8.02 4.19
C GLU A 308 -14.18 6.79 4.55
N ARG A 309 -12.89 6.86 4.27
CA ARG A 309 -11.93 5.82 4.63
C ARG A 309 -10.75 6.41 5.37
N VAL A 310 -10.43 5.83 6.50
CA VAL A 310 -9.24 6.19 7.27
C VAL A 310 -8.07 5.36 6.77
N LEU A 311 -7.05 6.03 6.26
CA LEU A 311 -5.76 5.42 5.94
C LEU A 311 -4.96 5.31 7.23
N MET A 312 -4.57 4.10 7.59
CA MET A 312 -3.80 3.82 8.78
C MET A 312 -2.47 3.16 8.42
N ALA A 313 -1.44 3.46 9.16
CA ALA A 313 -0.15 2.82 8.98
C ALA A 313 0.47 2.39 10.31
N ARG A 314 1.26 1.33 10.20
CA ARG A 314 2.12 0.85 11.27
C ARG A 314 3.56 0.85 10.76
N SER A 315 4.44 1.53 11.47
CA SER A 315 5.88 1.43 11.25
C SER A 315 6.45 0.34 12.16
N VAL A 316 7.16 -0.60 11.57
CA VAL A 316 7.86 -1.63 12.33
C VAL A 316 9.31 -1.19 12.45
N TRP A 317 9.65 -0.56 13.58
CA TRP A 317 11.03 -0.24 13.88
C TRP A 317 11.77 -1.55 14.20
N SER A 318 12.36 -2.20 13.21
CA SER A 318 13.42 -3.14 13.50
C SER A 318 14.63 -2.31 13.86
N ARG A 319 15.13 -2.43 15.10
CA ARG A 319 16.51 -2.01 15.37
C ARG A 319 17.37 -2.65 14.30
N PRO A 320 18.21 -1.87 13.56
CA PRO A 320 19.16 -2.48 12.66
C PRO A 320 19.88 -3.55 13.50
N ALA A 321 19.87 -4.80 13.01
CA ALA A 321 20.67 -5.83 13.64
C ALA A 321 22.07 -5.22 13.74
N GLN A 322 22.55 -5.01 14.97
CA GLN A 322 23.92 -4.64 15.15
C GLN A 322 24.70 -5.66 14.32
N PRO A 323 25.54 -5.25 13.38
CA PRO A 323 26.37 -6.18 12.65
C PRO A 323 27.01 -7.03 13.74
N MET A 324 26.71 -8.34 13.70
CA MET A 324 27.31 -9.30 14.62
C MET A 324 28.79 -9.09 14.48
N GLY A 325 29.38 -8.40 15.48
CA GLY A 325 30.75 -7.97 15.43
C GLY A 325 31.59 -9.17 15.01
N LEU A 326 32.19 -9.04 13.86
CA LEU A 326 33.40 -9.76 13.58
C LEU A 326 34.27 -9.62 14.82
N ARG A 327 34.39 -10.69 15.60
CA ARG A 327 35.40 -10.82 16.65
C ARG A 327 36.77 -10.80 15.97
N SER A 328 37.10 -9.65 15.44
CA SER A 328 38.46 -9.32 15.07
C SER A 328 38.49 -7.82 14.90
N SER A 329 38.90 -7.17 15.91
CA SER A 329 39.87 -6.11 15.82
C SER A 329 39.90 -5.20 17.02
N SER A 330 40.02 -5.72 18.22
CA SER A 330 40.67 -4.97 19.28
C SER A 330 42.08 -4.51 18.85
N ARG A 331 42.66 -5.14 17.83
CA ARG A 331 43.92 -4.73 17.21
C ARG A 331 43.79 -3.58 16.22
N ILE A 332 42.70 -3.50 15.45
CA ILE A 332 42.50 -2.43 14.46
C ILE A 332 42.03 -1.13 15.14
N GLU A 333 41.19 -1.23 16.18
CA GLU A 333 40.81 -0.06 16.98
C GLU A 333 42.05 0.52 17.74
N ALA A 334 42.89 -0.30 18.32
CA ALA A 334 44.13 0.14 18.96
C ALA A 334 45.12 0.75 17.96
N MET A 335 45.16 0.28 16.69
CA MET A 335 45.95 0.93 15.63
C MET A 335 45.35 2.23 15.16
N LEU A 336 44.04 2.38 15.10
CA LEU A 336 43.37 3.63 14.72
C LEU A 336 43.50 4.71 15.82
N GLU A 337 43.47 4.32 17.11
CA GLU A 337 43.75 5.24 18.20
C GLU A 337 45.19 5.76 18.19
N GLN A 338 46.17 4.94 17.76
CA GLN A 338 47.57 5.41 17.59
C GLN A 338 47.76 6.33 16.39
N LEU A 339 46.89 6.33 15.42
CA LEU A 339 46.94 7.19 14.22
C LEU A 339 46.19 8.51 14.37
N GLN A 340 45.46 8.71 15.45
CA GLN A 340 44.82 10.01 15.69
C GLN A 340 45.88 11.06 16.09
N PRO A 341 46.06 12.15 15.32
CA PRO A 341 47.01 13.21 15.72
C PRO A 341 46.50 13.78 17.05
N ARG A 342 47.34 13.70 18.08
CA ARG A 342 47.12 14.35 19.38
C ARG A 342 46.85 15.82 19.13
N ARG A 343 45.57 16.23 19.18
CA ARG A 343 45.20 17.65 19.18
C ARG A 343 45.78 18.26 20.44
N ARG A 344 46.84 19.10 20.29
CA ARG A 344 47.29 19.98 21.35
C ARG A 344 46.16 20.93 21.70
N PRO A 345 45.81 21.11 22.98
CA PRO A 345 44.85 22.12 23.37
C PRO A 345 45.38 23.49 22.96
N LEU A 346 44.55 24.27 22.25
CA LEU A 346 44.85 25.65 21.92
C LEU A 346 44.93 26.46 23.23
N PRO A 347 45.95 27.32 23.42
CA PRO A 347 46.02 28.18 24.59
C PRO A 347 44.85 29.16 24.58
N THR A 348 44.15 29.24 25.70
CA THR A 348 43.07 30.22 25.93
C THR A 348 43.69 31.62 25.89
N PRO A 349 43.14 32.60 25.12
CA PRO A 349 43.62 33.97 25.18
C PRO A 349 43.33 34.57 26.55
N VAL A 350 44.35 35.02 27.25
CA VAL A 350 44.23 35.81 28.47
C VAL A 350 43.75 37.20 28.05
N GLY A 351 42.52 37.58 28.46
CA GLY A 351 42.03 38.93 28.23
C GLY A 351 42.82 39.96 29.03
N PRO A 352 42.94 41.20 28.53
CA PRO A 352 43.60 42.28 29.26
C PRO A 352 42.74 42.72 30.45
N LEU A 353 43.42 43.10 31.53
CA LEU A 353 42.92 43.75 32.73
C LEU A 353 42.23 45.06 32.42
#